data_caddc6bbd86950e6e189ed7a6f16c475
#
_entry.id   caddc6bbd86950e6e189ed7a6f16c475
#
_cell.length_a   1.000
_cell.length_b   1.000
_cell.length_c   1.000
_cell.angle_alpha   90.00
_cell.angle_beta   90.00
_cell.angle_gamma   90.00
#
_symmetry.space_group_name_H-M   'P 1'
#
loop_
_entity.id
_entity.type
_entity.pdbx_description
1 polymer ?
#
loop_
_entity_poly.entity_id
_entity_poly.type
_entity_poly.pdbx_seq_one_letter_code
_entity_poly.pdbx_strand_id
1 'polypeptide(L)'
;ISNTGVLDIKPTLTLINIKLSGLIFKLQKRQSPRGKWATFQLNDLGGNCEVTLYSDTLLNYEHHLNQKKPILIDAELKSDSNQGIRIIAKRIMLLEEYILQNKFDLILTLNDQSSVIDLNLITQSLKSGKSNIFIKFIVDKIIIQINICENVKLSTSLLDDFSKIKNINNIKYTLNKVYLKN
;
A
#
# COMPACT_ATOMS: atom_id res chain seq x y z
N ILE A 1 -0.09 0.78 -4.57
CA ILE A 1 -0.48 1.78 -3.57
C ILE A 1 0.69 2.71 -3.31
N SER A 2 1.83 2.19 -2.88
CA SER A 2 3.10 2.92 -2.89
C SER A 2 3.57 3.10 -4.34
N ASN A 3 4.19 4.24 -4.65
CA ASN A 3 4.79 4.47 -5.96
C ASN A 3 6.29 4.16 -5.96
N THR A 4 6.86 3.91 -4.79
CA THR A 4 8.29 3.66 -4.58
C THR A 4 8.43 2.56 -3.54
N GLY A 5 9.19 1.51 -3.84
CA GLY A 5 9.66 0.55 -2.85
C GLY A 5 10.85 1.12 -2.08
N VAL A 6 11.09 0.63 -0.86
CA VAL A 6 12.23 1.11 -0.05
C VAL A 6 13.56 0.87 -0.76
N LEU A 7 13.71 -0.23 -1.50
CA LEU A 7 14.92 -0.52 -2.29
C LEU A 7 15.12 0.39 -3.52
N ASP A 8 14.04 1.03 -3.99
CA ASP A 8 14.09 1.90 -5.17
C ASP A 8 14.51 3.33 -4.83
N ILE A 9 14.70 3.64 -3.55
CA ILE A 9 15.09 4.97 -3.07
C ILE A 9 16.53 5.24 -3.47
N LYS A 10 16.72 6.23 -4.34
CA LYS A 10 18.04 6.68 -4.81
C LYS A 10 18.33 8.11 -4.36
N PRO A 11 19.60 8.46 -4.15
CA PRO A 11 19.97 9.84 -3.90
C PRO A 11 19.48 10.77 -5.02
N THR A 12 18.93 11.91 -4.66
CA THR A 12 18.46 12.92 -5.61
C THR A 12 18.84 14.31 -5.10
N LEU A 13 19.32 15.15 -5.99
CA LEU A 13 19.63 16.55 -5.68
C LEU A 13 18.38 17.43 -5.59
N THR A 14 17.29 16.97 -6.19
CA THR A 14 16.00 17.67 -6.16
C THR A 14 15.09 17.02 -5.14
N LEU A 15 14.24 17.85 -4.51
CA LEU A 15 13.18 17.35 -3.64
C LEU A 15 12.12 16.64 -4.48
N ILE A 16 11.84 15.39 -4.17
CA ILE A 16 10.80 14.61 -4.83
C ILE A 16 9.77 14.10 -3.82
N ASN A 17 8.51 14.09 -4.26
CA ASN A 17 7.43 13.50 -3.48
C ASN A 17 7.35 12.00 -3.75
N ILE A 18 7.37 11.22 -2.69
CA ILE A 18 7.26 9.77 -2.74
C ILE A 18 6.13 9.28 -1.86
N LYS A 19 5.62 8.10 -2.18
CA LYS A 19 4.61 7.41 -1.40
C LYS A 19 5.14 6.04 -0.99
N LEU A 20 5.31 5.81 0.30
CA LEU A 20 5.85 4.60 0.89
C LEU A 20 4.78 3.89 1.72
N SER A 21 4.84 2.57 1.80
CA SER A 21 3.99 1.78 2.70
C SER A 21 4.81 0.73 3.42
N GLY A 22 4.45 0.44 4.67
CA GLY A 22 5.16 -0.56 5.46
C GLY A 22 4.75 -0.58 6.92
N LEU A 23 5.49 -1.34 7.71
CA LEU A 23 5.34 -1.43 9.16
C LEU A 23 6.38 -0.55 9.85
N ILE A 24 5.96 0.05 10.97
CA ILE A 24 6.83 0.89 11.79
C ILE A 24 7.62 0.03 12.76
N PHE A 25 8.92 0.29 12.83
CA PHE A 25 9.84 -0.25 13.81
C PHE A 25 10.68 0.86 14.45
N LYS A 26 11.18 0.64 15.65
CA LYS A 26 12.15 1.52 16.33
C LYS A 26 11.73 2.99 16.38
N LEU A 27 10.46 3.26 16.73
CA LEU A 27 9.99 4.63 16.91
C LEU A 27 10.76 5.32 18.05
N GLN A 28 11.37 6.46 17.76
CA GLN A 28 12.08 7.31 18.71
C GLN A 28 11.50 8.71 18.66
N LYS A 29 11.02 9.22 19.80
CA LYS A 29 10.54 10.59 19.95
C LYS A 29 11.62 11.42 20.64
N ARG A 30 11.85 12.62 20.13
CA ARG A 30 12.85 13.55 20.65
C ARG A 30 12.27 14.96 20.76
N GLN A 31 12.91 15.77 21.58
CA GLN A 31 12.57 17.18 21.73
C GLN A 31 13.81 18.04 21.53
N SER A 32 13.62 19.15 20.84
CA SER A 32 14.64 20.17 20.60
C SER A 32 14.06 21.56 20.87
N PRO A 33 14.89 22.61 20.93
CA PRO A 33 14.39 23.99 21.05
C PRO A 33 13.45 24.39 19.89
N ARG A 34 13.55 23.70 18.74
CA ARG A 34 12.69 23.94 17.56
C ARG A 34 11.39 23.14 17.57
N GLY A 35 11.12 22.34 18.60
CA GLY A 35 9.92 21.53 18.76
C GLY A 35 10.20 20.03 18.89
N LYS A 36 9.11 19.27 19.03
CA LYS A 36 9.15 17.80 19.08
C LYS A 36 9.31 17.23 17.68
N TRP A 37 10.03 16.12 17.57
CA TRP A 37 10.19 15.37 16.35
C TRP A 37 10.34 13.89 16.63
N ALA A 38 10.12 13.05 15.65
CA ALA A 38 10.29 11.62 15.77
C ALA A 38 10.99 11.01 14.56
N THR A 39 11.70 9.92 14.77
CA THR A 39 12.17 9.04 13.71
C THR A 39 11.67 7.63 13.93
N PHE A 40 11.47 6.90 12.86
CA PHE A 40 11.20 5.47 12.89
C PHE A 40 11.76 4.78 11.65
N GLN A 41 11.96 3.47 11.77
CA GLN A 41 12.28 2.62 10.63
C GLN A 41 10.97 2.15 9.99
N LEU A 42 10.79 2.40 8.70
CA LEU A 42 9.72 1.85 7.90
C LEU A 42 10.24 0.60 7.17
N ASN A 43 9.62 -0.54 7.43
CA ASN A 43 9.93 -1.78 6.73
C ASN A 43 8.85 -2.11 5.71
N ASP A 44 9.25 -2.35 4.48
CA ASP A 44 8.43 -3.01 3.45
C ASP A 44 9.00 -4.41 3.13
N LEU A 45 8.46 -5.07 2.10
CA LEU A 45 8.95 -6.39 1.67
C LEU A 45 10.36 -6.36 1.07
N GLY A 46 10.84 -5.19 0.67
CA GLY A 46 12.13 -5.02 0.02
C GLY A 46 13.25 -4.62 0.99
N GLY A 47 12.93 -3.92 2.08
CA GLY A 47 13.95 -3.42 2.99
C GLY A 47 13.42 -2.46 4.05
N ASN A 48 14.31 -1.64 4.58
CA ASN A 48 13.94 -0.62 5.57
C ASN A 48 14.57 0.74 5.25
N CYS A 49 13.89 1.80 5.64
CA CYS A 49 14.39 3.17 5.57
C CYS A 49 14.01 3.96 6.81
N GLU A 50 14.82 4.95 7.15
CA GLU A 50 14.50 5.87 8.23
C GLU A 50 13.61 6.99 7.74
N VAL A 51 12.53 7.24 8.46
CA VAL A 51 11.57 8.32 8.19
C VAL A 51 11.53 9.28 9.37
N THR A 52 11.58 10.58 9.07
CA THR A 52 11.51 11.66 10.06
C THR A 52 10.16 12.36 10.00
N LEU A 53 9.61 12.68 11.19
CA LEU A 53 8.42 13.53 11.37
C LEU A 53 8.80 14.74 12.22
N TYR A 54 8.39 15.91 11.77
CA TYR A 54 8.52 17.14 12.55
C TYR A 54 7.21 17.51 13.25
N SER A 55 7.29 18.46 14.18
CA SER A 55 6.27 18.87 15.15
C SER A 55 4.83 18.70 14.74
N ASP A 56 4.40 19.40 13.67
CA ASP A 56 3.00 19.42 13.26
C ASP A 56 2.54 18.07 12.71
N THR A 57 3.39 17.45 11.90
CA THR A 57 3.11 16.10 11.37
C THR A 57 3.07 15.07 12.49
N LEU A 58 3.99 15.18 13.46
CA LEU A 58 4.01 14.27 14.61
C LEU A 58 2.73 14.40 15.44
N LEU A 59 2.31 15.61 15.77
CA LEU A 59 1.09 15.85 16.56
C LEU A 59 -0.16 15.30 15.87
N ASN A 60 -0.29 15.52 14.56
CA ASN A 60 -1.46 15.10 13.81
C ASN A 60 -1.56 13.58 13.64
N TYR A 61 -0.42 12.88 13.55
CA TYR A 61 -0.41 11.46 13.19
C TYR A 61 0.17 10.53 14.26
N GLU A 62 0.47 11.03 15.45
CA GLU A 62 1.03 10.24 16.56
C GLU A 62 0.21 8.99 16.89
N HIS A 63 -1.12 9.09 16.79
CA HIS A 63 -2.04 8.00 17.06
C HIS A 63 -1.88 6.82 16.06
N HIS A 64 -1.47 7.08 14.81
CA HIS A 64 -1.20 6.02 13.84
C HIS A 64 0.12 5.29 14.12
N LEU A 65 1.13 6.00 14.67
CA LEU A 65 2.45 5.43 14.90
C LEU A 65 2.48 4.29 15.93
N ASN A 66 1.50 4.26 16.82
CA ASN A 66 1.44 3.30 17.93
C ASN A 66 0.58 2.06 17.63
N GLN A 67 -0.09 2.00 16.48
CA GLN A 67 -1.11 0.96 16.20
C GLN A 67 -0.54 -0.38 15.73
N LYS A 68 0.77 -0.49 15.46
CA LYS A 68 1.43 -1.70 14.92
C LYS A 68 0.73 -2.25 13.67
N LYS A 69 0.08 -1.39 12.90
CA LYS A 69 -0.58 -1.71 11.63
C LYS A 69 0.22 -1.15 10.46
N PRO A 70 0.10 -1.72 9.26
CA PRO A 70 0.71 -1.14 8.07
C PRO A 70 0.20 0.28 7.82
N ILE A 71 1.13 1.19 7.53
CA ILE A 71 0.84 2.58 7.21
C ILE A 71 1.21 2.91 5.77
N LEU A 72 0.58 3.96 5.27
CA LEU A 72 0.93 4.64 4.03
C LEU A 72 1.42 6.04 4.38
N ILE A 73 2.54 6.45 3.79
CA ILE A 73 3.21 7.71 4.05
C ILE A 73 3.34 8.48 2.74
N ASP A 74 2.85 9.71 2.71
CA ASP A 74 3.26 10.70 1.73
C ASP A 74 4.48 11.43 2.30
N ALA A 75 5.61 11.40 1.62
CA ALA A 75 6.87 11.91 2.09
C ALA A 75 7.62 12.70 1.03
N GLU A 76 8.48 13.58 1.50
CA GLU A 76 9.51 14.25 0.70
C GLU A 76 10.84 13.52 0.87
N LEU A 77 11.45 13.18 -0.25
CA LEU A 77 12.81 12.66 -0.32
C LEU A 77 13.76 13.80 -0.68
N LYS A 78 14.80 13.99 0.09
CA LYS A 78 15.89 14.92 -0.18
C LYS A 78 17.22 14.22 0.09
N SER A 79 18.17 14.44 -0.78
CA SER A 79 19.56 14.05 -0.54
C SER A 79 20.38 15.27 -0.14
N ASP A 80 21.19 15.08 0.88
CA ASP A 80 22.17 16.08 1.33
C ASP A 80 23.57 15.49 1.15
N SER A 81 24.48 16.25 0.56
CA SER A 81 25.85 15.81 0.32
C SER A 81 26.58 15.33 1.60
N ASN A 82 26.19 15.89 2.75
CA ASN A 82 26.85 15.61 4.04
C ASN A 82 26.08 14.64 4.94
N GLN A 83 24.78 14.43 4.69
CA GLN A 83 23.89 13.68 5.60
C GLN A 83 23.16 12.51 4.92
N GLY A 84 23.42 12.27 3.64
CA GLY A 84 22.80 11.19 2.89
C GLY A 84 21.33 11.44 2.55
N ILE A 85 20.57 10.37 2.41
CA ILE A 85 19.14 10.42 2.03
C ILE A 85 18.30 10.71 3.27
N ARG A 86 17.42 11.73 3.18
CA ARG A 86 16.42 12.06 4.18
C ARG A 86 15.04 11.86 3.63
N ILE A 87 14.20 11.17 4.39
CA ILE A 87 12.78 10.98 4.09
C ILE A 87 11.98 11.69 5.17
N ILE A 88 11.20 12.69 4.77
CA ILE A 88 10.41 13.52 5.68
C ILE A 88 8.93 13.25 5.41
N ALA A 89 8.25 12.64 6.37
CA ALA A 89 6.82 12.39 6.27
C ALA A 89 6.03 13.69 6.32
N LYS A 90 5.05 13.83 5.43
CA LYS A 90 4.08 14.94 5.38
C LYS A 90 2.70 14.49 5.81
N ARG A 91 2.34 13.27 5.46
CA ARG A 91 1.06 12.67 5.81
C ARG A 91 1.24 11.19 6.12
N ILE A 92 0.53 10.71 7.13
CA ILE A 92 0.49 9.30 7.49
C ILE A 92 -0.98 8.87 7.61
N MET A 93 -1.30 7.70 7.13
CA MET A 93 -2.60 7.07 7.31
C MET A 93 -2.44 5.55 7.44
N LEU A 94 -3.41 4.89 8.01
CA LEU A 94 -3.45 3.44 7.98
C LEU A 94 -3.66 2.95 6.54
N LEU A 95 -2.90 1.96 6.13
CA LEU A 95 -3.03 1.38 4.79
C LEU A 95 -4.44 0.83 4.56
N GLU A 96 -5.04 0.23 5.59
CA GLU A 96 -6.42 -0.27 5.56
C GLU A 96 -7.44 0.85 5.30
N GLU A 97 -7.31 1.99 5.98
CA GLU A 97 -8.18 3.16 5.77
C GLU A 97 -8.06 3.69 4.34
N TYR A 98 -6.83 3.77 3.83
CA TYR A 98 -6.59 4.20 2.46
C TYR A 98 -7.25 3.26 1.44
N ILE A 99 -7.16 1.95 1.64
CA ILE A 99 -7.80 0.95 0.79
C ILE A 99 -9.33 1.09 0.84
N LEU A 100 -9.91 1.30 2.03
CA LEU A 100 -11.35 1.45 2.18
C LEU A 100 -11.90 2.76 1.57
N GLN A 101 -11.11 3.83 1.60
CA GLN A 101 -11.52 5.14 1.06
C GLN A 101 -11.40 5.23 -0.46
N ASN A 102 -10.53 4.47 -1.07
CA ASN A 102 -10.24 4.52 -2.50
C ASN A 102 -10.83 3.32 -3.24
N LYS A 103 -11.10 3.52 -4.54
CA LYS A 103 -11.49 2.42 -5.44
C LYS A 103 -10.24 1.68 -5.88
N PHE A 104 -10.09 0.46 -5.42
CA PHE A 104 -9.06 -0.45 -5.92
C PHE A 104 -9.73 -1.62 -6.63
N ASP A 105 -9.19 -1.98 -7.78
CA ASP A 105 -9.51 -3.24 -8.41
C ASP A 105 -8.53 -4.31 -7.93
N LEU A 106 -9.03 -5.47 -7.59
CA LEU A 106 -8.24 -6.63 -7.23
C LEU A 106 -8.08 -7.51 -8.45
N ILE A 107 -6.85 -7.85 -8.81
CA ILE A 107 -6.55 -8.74 -9.91
C ILE A 107 -5.91 -10.01 -9.35
N LEU A 108 -6.60 -11.12 -9.51
CA LEU A 108 -6.15 -12.45 -9.13
C LEU A 108 -5.58 -13.15 -10.37
N THR A 109 -4.29 -13.44 -10.37
CA THR A 109 -3.66 -14.18 -11.48
C THR A 109 -3.72 -15.67 -11.19
N LEU A 110 -4.38 -16.42 -12.06
CA LEU A 110 -4.59 -17.87 -11.94
C LEU A 110 -3.68 -18.63 -12.91
N ASN A 111 -3.20 -19.79 -12.49
CA ASN A 111 -2.44 -20.72 -13.34
C ASN A 111 -3.33 -21.60 -14.19
N ASP A 112 -4.49 -21.97 -13.65
CA ASP A 112 -5.44 -22.84 -14.32
C ASP A 112 -6.89 -22.46 -13.97
N GLN A 113 -7.83 -23.14 -14.60
CA GLN A 113 -9.26 -22.87 -14.44
C GLN A 113 -9.87 -23.55 -13.20
N SER A 114 -9.16 -24.47 -12.55
CA SER A 114 -9.71 -25.25 -11.44
C SER A 114 -10.11 -24.42 -10.22
N SER A 115 -9.44 -23.29 -10.01
CA SER A 115 -9.70 -22.36 -8.90
C SER A 115 -10.95 -21.48 -9.08
N VAL A 116 -11.60 -21.51 -10.23
CA VAL A 116 -12.78 -20.65 -10.50
C VAL A 116 -13.96 -21.03 -9.61
N ILE A 117 -14.11 -22.31 -9.27
CA ILE A 117 -15.18 -22.81 -8.40
C ILE A 117 -15.01 -22.23 -6.98
N ASP A 118 -13.79 -22.30 -6.44
CA ASP A 118 -13.48 -21.78 -5.10
C ASP A 118 -13.65 -20.27 -5.03
N LEU A 119 -13.27 -19.55 -6.08
CA LEU A 119 -13.48 -18.13 -6.22
C LEU A 119 -14.97 -17.78 -6.21
N ASN A 120 -15.79 -18.56 -6.89
CA ASN A 120 -17.23 -18.31 -6.95
C ASN A 120 -17.89 -18.44 -5.56
N LEU A 121 -17.48 -19.40 -4.74
CA LEU A 121 -17.96 -19.57 -3.37
C LEU A 121 -17.61 -18.35 -2.48
N ILE A 122 -16.40 -17.81 -2.60
CA ILE A 122 -15.99 -16.63 -1.84
C ILE A 122 -16.75 -15.39 -2.32
N THR A 123 -16.91 -15.23 -3.64
CA THR A 123 -17.54 -14.03 -4.21
C THR A 123 -19.05 -13.91 -3.89
N GLN A 124 -19.75 -15.03 -3.67
CA GLN A 124 -21.17 -15.01 -3.27
C GLN A 124 -21.43 -14.38 -1.91
N SER A 125 -20.46 -14.35 -1.02
CA SER A 125 -20.58 -13.82 0.35
C SER A 125 -20.10 -12.38 0.52
N LEU A 126 -19.71 -11.70 -0.58
CA LEU A 126 -19.06 -10.40 -0.51
C LEU A 126 -20.02 -9.27 -0.16
N LYS A 127 -19.59 -8.38 0.73
CA LYS A 127 -20.32 -7.18 1.11
C LYS A 127 -20.17 -6.09 0.05
N SER A 128 -21.21 -5.29 -0.12
CA SER A 128 -21.21 -4.14 -1.01
C SER A 128 -20.11 -3.13 -0.66
N GLY A 129 -19.42 -2.60 -1.66
CA GLY A 129 -18.31 -1.67 -1.54
C GLY A 129 -18.06 -0.88 -2.81
N LYS A 130 -16.80 -0.54 -3.08
CA LYS A 130 -16.40 0.33 -4.19
C LYS A 130 -15.45 -0.33 -5.19
N SER A 131 -14.98 -1.52 -4.91
CA SER A 131 -13.91 -2.21 -5.65
C SER A 131 -14.46 -3.27 -6.57
N ASN A 132 -13.71 -3.61 -7.61
CA ASN A 132 -14.04 -4.73 -8.49
C ASN A 132 -12.98 -5.82 -8.35
N ILE A 133 -13.36 -7.06 -8.66
CA ILE A 133 -12.47 -8.21 -8.65
C ILE A 133 -12.36 -8.77 -10.07
N PHE A 134 -11.14 -8.88 -10.54
CA PHE A 134 -10.81 -9.45 -11.82
C PHE A 134 -9.99 -10.72 -11.64
N ILE A 135 -10.21 -11.68 -12.50
CA ILE A 135 -9.30 -12.81 -12.71
C ILE A 135 -8.49 -12.58 -13.96
N LYS A 136 -7.24 -13.00 -13.93
CA LYS A 136 -6.30 -12.92 -15.04
C LYS A 136 -5.72 -14.29 -15.33
N PHE A 137 -5.79 -14.72 -16.59
CA PHE A 137 -5.17 -15.92 -17.10
C PHE A 137 -4.14 -15.56 -18.16
N ILE A 138 -3.12 -16.38 -18.28
CA ILE A 138 -2.14 -16.29 -19.37
C ILE A 138 -2.20 -17.62 -20.10
N VAL A 139 -2.71 -17.61 -21.33
CA VAL A 139 -2.83 -18.80 -22.18
C VAL A 139 -2.12 -18.47 -23.50
N ASP A 140 -1.11 -19.25 -23.87
CA ASP A 140 -0.35 -19.08 -25.12
C ASP A 140 0.12 -17.66 -25.39
N LYS A 141 0.64 -16.97 -24.37
CA LYS A 141 1.06 -15.56 -24.37
C LYS A 141 -0.08 -14.54 -24.50
N ILE A 142 -1.32 -14.98 -24.52
CA ILE A 142 -2.51 -14.11 -24.52
C ILE A 142 -2.90 -13.87 -23.07
N ILE A 143 -3.11 -12.60 -22.72
CA ILE A 143 -3.62 -12.21 -21.42
C ILE A 143 -5.13 -12.05 -21.52
N ILE A 144 -5.86 -12.85 -20.75
CA ILE A 144 -7.31 -12.75 -20.62
C ILE A 144 -7.60 -12.21 -19.22
N GLN A 145 -8.35 -11.11 -19.13
CA GLN A 145 -8.80 -10.55 -17.86
C GLN A 145 -10.31 -10.43 -17.86
N ILE A 146 -10.95 -11.02 -16.85
CA ILE A 146 -12.41 -11.11 -16.73
C ILE A 146 -12.81 -10.45 -15.41
N ASN A 147 -13.81 -9.58 -15.43
CA ASN A 147 -14.45 -9.05 -14.22
C ASN A 147 -15.39 -10.12 -13.67
N ILE A 148 -15.15 -10.57 -12.44
CA ILE A 148 -15.97 -11.60 -11.79
C ILE A 148 -16.89 -11.03 -10.69
N CYS A 149 -16.58 -9.84 -10.18
CA CYS A 149 -17.40 -9.22 -9.14
C CYS A 149 -17.21 -7.71 -9.14
N GLU A 150 -18.32 -6.98 -9.01
CA GLU A 150 -18.33 -5.52 -8.98
C GLU A 150 -18.85 -4.99 -7.65
N ASN A 151 -18.40 -3.77 -7.32
CA ASN A 151 -18.87 -3.03 -6.14
C ASN A 151 -18.74 -3.82 -4.82
N VAL A 152 -17.60 -4.46 -4.61
CA VAL A 152 -17.31 -5.24 -3.41
C VAL A 152 -16.47 -4.47 -2.40
N LYS A 153 -16.64 -4.80 -1.12
CA LYS A 153 -15.81 -4.27 -0.04
C LYS A 153 -14.59 -5.17 0.12
N LEU A 154 -13.41 -4.63 -0.22
CA LEU A 154 -12.15 -5.32 0.06
C LEU A 154 -11.82 -5.22 1.56
N SER A 155 -11.40 -6.33 2.15
CA SER A 155 -10.93 -6.42 3.53
C SER A 155 -9.69 -7.30 3.60
N THR A 156 -8.91 -7.18 4.66
CA THR A 156 -7.75 -8.05 4.90
C THR A 156 -8.14 -9.51 4.99
N SER A 157 -9.27 -9.82 5.67
CA SER A 157 -9.80 -11.18 5.74
C SER A 157 -10.10 -11.78 4.38
N LEU A 158 -10.68 -11.00 3.46
CA LEU A 158 -10.95 -11.45 2.10
C LEU A 158 -9.66 -11.79 1.34
N LEU A 159 -8.61 -11.03 1.56
CA LEU A 159 -7.30 -11.32 0.96
C LEU A 159 -6.69 -12.59 1.50
N ASP A 160 -6.81 -12.81 2.81
CA ASP A 160 -6.36 -14.05 3.44
C ASP A 160 -7.12 -15.25 2.86
N ASP A 161 -8.42 -15.09 2.60
CA ASP A 161 -9.23 -16.16 1.99
C ASP A 161 -8.79 -16.45 0.55
N PHE A 162 -8.54 -15.40 -0.26
CA PHE A 162 -8.00 -15.60 -1.61
C PHE A 162 -6.59 -16.20 -1.60
N SER A 163 -5.76 -15.85 -0.63
CA SER A 163 -4.40 -16.41 -0.53
C SER A 163 -4.35 -17.89 -0.23
N LYS A 164 -5.43 -18.46 0.34
CA LYS A 164 -5.58 -19.90 0.62
C LYS A 164 -6.01 -20.71 -0.59
N ILE A 165 -6.53 -20.06 -1.63
CA ILE A 165 -6.94 -20.75 -2.85
C ILE A 165 -5.71 -21.28 -3.59
N LYS A 166 -5.70 -22.58 -3.83
CA LYS A 166 -4.66 -23.25 -4.60
C LYS A 166 -4.65 -22.68 -6.03
N ASN A 167 -3.45 -22.45 -6.60
CA ASN A 167 -3.26 -21.93 -7.96
C ASN A 167 -3.53 -20.42 -8.18
N ILE A 168 -3.72 -19.63 -7.15
CA ILE A 168 -3.56 -18.17 -7.25
C ILE A 168 -2.08 -17.85 -7.11
N ASN A 169 -1.45 -17.41 -8.21
CA ASN A 169 -0.02 -17.07 -8.23
C ASN A 169 0.27 -15.67 -7.72
N ASN A 170 -0.65 -14.76 -7.95
CA ASN A 170 -0.41 -13.36 -7.63
C ASN A 170 -1.73 -12.65 -7.35
N ILE A 171 -1.71 -11.81 -6.32
CA ILE A 171 -2.79 -10.90 -5.96
C ILE A 171 -2.27 -9.48 -6.13
N LYS A 172 -2.82 -8.74 -7.07
CA LYS A 172 -2.41 -7.38 -7.38
C LYS A 172 -3.55 -6.40 -7.17
N TYR A 173 -3.25 -5.28 -6.53
CA TYR A 173 -4.15 -4.13 -6.46
C TYR A 173 -3.82 -3.12 -7.54
N THR A 174 -4.84 -2.64 -8.22
CA THR A 174 -4.73 -1.49 -9.11
C THR A 174 -5.66 -0.39 -8.65
N LEU A 175 -5.15 0.84 -8.61
CA LEU A 175 -5.99 2.00 -8.36
C LEU A 175 -6.93 2.16 -9.55
N ASN A 176 -8.23 2.13 -9.29
CA ASN A 176 -9.22 2.40 -10.33
C ASN A 176 -9.12 3.89 -10.66
N LYS A 177 -8.36 4.24 -11.70
CA LYS A 177 -8.35 5.60 -12.25
C LYS A 177 -9.72 5.81 -12.88
N VAL A 178 -10.58 6.53 -12.17
CA VAL A 178 -11.77 7.10 -12.80
C VAL A 178 -11.26 8.04 -13.88
N TYR A 179 -11.30 7.59 -15.13
CA TYR A 179 -11.16 8.52 -16.26
C TYR A 179 -12.35 9.45 -16.15
N LEU A 180 -12.12 10.66 -15.64
CA LEU A 180 -13.04 11.75 -15.82
C LEU A 180 -13.19 11.90 -17.34
N LYS A 181 -14.31 11.44 -17.89
CA LYS A 181 -14.71 11.80 -19.23
C LYS A 181 -14.93 13.31 -19.21
N ASN A 182 -14.02 14.05 -19.83
CA ASN A 182 -14.24 15.44 -20.19
C ASN A 182 -15.44 15.54 -21.14
#